data_662e77e34c11e2748cfce0bdab75d383
#
_entry.id   662e77e34c11e2748cfce0bdab75d383
#
_cell.length_a   1.000
_cell.length_b   1.000
_cell.length_c   1.000
_cell.angle_alpha   90.00
_cell.angle_beta   90.00
_cell.angle_gamma   90.00
#
_symmetry.space_group_name_H-M   'P 1'
#
loop_
_entity.id
_entity.type
_entity.pdbx_description
1 polymer ?
#
loop_
_entity_poly.entity_id
_entity_poly.type
_entity_poly.pdbx_seq_one_letter_code
_entity_poly.pdbx_strand_id
1 'polypeptide(L)'
;VFLAGTGETLGNWSKDKVIQLSKEEDWWTVSLDMSGSFFPVAYKYGVFNTKENSFIRYETGDNRLLHGDMPSHRVTILHDGFIRLPNDGWKGAGVAIPVFSLRSKKSFGVGEFADIKLLVDWAKQTGLKLIQILPINDTIATSTWMDSYPYAAISAFALHPIYINLAEVAGKKYGDKIEALKKKQAQLNELTEVDYEEVLRFKLAMLKELYD
;
A
#
# COMPACT_ATOMS: atom_id res chain seq x y z
N VAL A 1 1.29 22.69 13.34
CA VAL A 1 1.92 23.42 12.23
C VAL A 1 2.29 24.81 12.69
N PHE A 2 3.41 25.33 12.23
CA PHE A 2 3.83 26.71 12.46
C PHE A 2 4.27 27.38 11.16
N LEU A 3 4.38 28.69 11.20
CA LEU A 3 4.91 29.56 10.17
C LEU A 3 6.12 30.32 10.72
N ALA A 4 7.17 30.48 9.94
CA ALA A 4 8.28 31.36 10.22
C ALA A 4 8.81 31.96 8.92
N GLY A 5 9.41 33.13 9.00
CA GLY A 5 9.92 33.82 7.81
C GLY A 5 10.71 35.07 8.12
N THR A 6 10.95 35.86 7.08
CA THR A 6 11.66 37.12 7.15
C THR A 6 10.81 38.20 7.81
N GLY A 7 11.42 39.03 8.63
CA GLY A 7 10.77 40.16 9.31
C GLY A 7 10.23 39.79 10.69
N GLU A 8 9.97 40.82 11.51
CA GLU A 8 9.52 40.64 12.87
C GLU A 8 8.18 39.93 12.98
N THR A 9 7.25 40.26 12.10
CA THR A 9 5.92 39.63 12.03
C THR A 9 6.00 38.11 11.85
N LEU A 10 7.03 37.58 11.16
CA LEU A 10 7.24 36.15 10.95
C LEU A 10 8.36 35.58 11.83
N GLY A 11 8.72 36.26 12.93
CA GLY A 11 9.69 35.81 13.91
C GLY A 11 11.14 35.80 13.42
N ASN A 12 11.42 36.36 12.24
CA ASN A 12 12.76 36.52 11.66
C ASN A 12 13.58 35.21 11.68
N TRP A 13 12.94 34.09 11.29
CA TRP A 13 13.51 32.74 11.25
C TRP A 13 13.94 32.15 12.62
N SER A 14 13.59 32.82 13.72
CA SER A 14 13.88 32.31 15.06
C SER A 14 13.05 31.08 15.38
N LYS A 15 13.69 30.01 15.83
CA LYS A 15 13.00 28.79 16.23
C LYS A 15 12.18 28.96 17.51
N ASP A 16 12.50 29.98 18.28
CA ASP A 16 11.81 30.32 19.54
C ASP A 16 10.62 31.28 19.34
N LYS A 17 10.53 31.91 18.16
CA LYS A 17 9.49 32.86 17.79
C LYS A 17 8.61 32.37 16.65
N VAL A 18 8.40 31.07 16.56
CA VAL A 18 7.53 30.50 15.52
C VAL A 18 6.07 30.89 15.76
N ILE A 19 5.34 31.13 14.69
CA ILE A 19 3.93 31.48 14.75
C ILE A 19 3.12 30.22 14.54
N GLN A 20 2.44 29.76 15.57
CA GLN A 20 1.61 28.56 15.51
C GLN A 20 0.31 28.85 14.78
N LEU A 21 -0.08 27.93 13.90
CA LEU A 21 -1.36 27.94 13.21
C LEU A 21 -2.40 27.21 14.04
N SER A 22 -3.63 27.71 14.01
CA SER A 22 -4.80 27.02 14.56
C SER A 22 -5.38 26.04 13.57
N LYS A 23 -5.81 24.89 14.04
CA LYS A 23 -6.52 23.91 13.18
C LYS A 23 -8.01 24.22 13.26
N GLU A 24 -8.63 24.48 12.10
CA GLU A 24 -10.05 24.70 11.92
C GLU A 24 -10.56 23.69 10.88
N GLU A 25 -11.32 22.69 11.32
CA GLU A 25 -11.76 21.56 10.49
C GLU A 25 -10.58 20.88 9.78
N ASP A 26 -10.50 21.00 8.46
CA ASP A 26 -9.44 20.44 7.63
C ASP A 26 -8.30 21.41 7.30
N TRP A 27 -8.37 22.65 7.80
CA TRP A 27 -7.42 23.70 7.51
C TRP A 27 -6.56 24.10 8.70
N TRP A 28 -5.36 24.56 8.39
CA TRP A 28 -4.49 25.26 9.34
C TRP A 28 -4.49 26.73 8.98
N THR A 29 -4.91 27.59 9.92
CA THR A 29 -5.13 29.00 9.68
C THR A 29 -4.29 29.86 10.62
N VAL A 30 -3.94 31.06 10.17
CA VAL A 30 -3.35 32.12 10.98
C VAL A 30 -3.66 33.48 10.35
N SER A 31 -3.97 34.46 11.15
CA SER A 31 -4.15 35.83 10.71
C SER A 31 -2.97 36.67 11.17
N LEU A 32 -2.37 37.42 10.26
CA LEU A 32 -1.18 38.23 10.52
C LEU A 32 -1.38 39.66 10.05
N ASP A 33 -0.90 40.63 10.81
CA ASP A 33 -0.77 42.01 10.35
C ASP A 33 0.56 42.18 9.64
N MET A 34 0.51 42.37 8.33
CA MET A 34 1.66 42.55 7.46
C MET A 34 1.91 44.03 7.09
N SER A 35 1.22 44.95 7.73
CA SER A 35 1.28 46.39 7.36
C SER A 35 2.68 47.03 7.49
N GLY A 36 3.53 46.47 8.37
CA GLY A 36 4.92 46.91 8.55
C GLY A 36 5.97 46.09 7.80
N SER A 37 5.56 45.16 6.92
CA SER A 37 6.49 44.25 6.27
C SER A 37 7.04 44.78 4.96
N PHE A 38 8.32 44.49 4.70
CA PHE A 38 8.96 44.76 3.39
C PHE A 38 8.85 43.55 2.49
N PHE A 39 8.28 43.73 1.32
CA PHE A 39 8.09 42.66 0.33
C PHE A 39 9.23 42.59 -0.70
N PRO A 40 9.56 41.39 -1.23
CA PRO A 40 8.95 40.11 -0.96
C PRO A 40 9.32 39.54 0.41
N VAL A 41 8.37 38.91 1.08
CA VAL A 41 8.60 38.20 2.34
C VAL A 41 8.82 36.73 2.07
N ALA A 42 9.97 36.20 2.51
CA ALA A 42 10.25 34.77 2.44
C ALA A 42 9.74 34.06 3.70
N TYR A 43 9.08 32.92 3.53
CA TYR A 43 8.55 32.16 4.66
C TYR A 43 8.53 30.64 4.38
N LYS A 44 8.36 29.87 5.44
CA LYS A 44 8.16 28.41 5.43
C LYS A 44 7.19 28.00 6.50
N TYR A 45 6.51 26.91 6.22
CA TYR A 45 5.81 26.16 7.25
C TYR A 45 6.74 25.14 7.93
N GLY A 46 6.32 24.65 9.09
CA GLY A 46 7.05 23.61 9.78
C GLY A 46 6.20 22.89 10.83
N VAL A 47 6.83 21.94 11.48
CA VAL A 47 6.24 21.13 12.54
C VAL A 47 6.87 21.49 13.88
N PHE A 48 6.01 21.71 14.86
CA PHE A 48 6.36 22.02 16.22
C PHE A 48 5.73 21.02 17.18
N ASN A 49 6.50 20.51 18.13
CA ASN A 49 5.98 19.63 19.16
C ASN A 49 5.42 20.49 20.30
N THR A 50 4.10 20.58 20.40
CA THR A 50 3.43 21.40 21.42
C THR A 50 3.54 20.83 22.84
N LYS A 51 3.77 19.50 22.98
CA LYS A 51 3.93 18.88 24.30
C LYS A 51 5.29 19.17 24.91
N GLU A 52 6.33 19.15 24.09
CA GLU A 52 7.71 19.38 24.50
C GLU A 52 8.16 20.83 24.27
N ASN A 53 7.27 21.65 23.73
CA ASN A 53 7.53 23.04 23.33
C ASN A 53 8.80 23.16 22.48
N SER A 54 8.96 22.29 21.49
CA SER A 54 10.19 22.18 20.72
C SER A 54 9.94 22.26 19.21
N PHE A 55 10.85 22.98 18.54
CA PHE A 55 10.93 22.98 17.09
C PHE A 55 11.37 21.60 16.57
N ILE A 56 10.63 21.05 15.59
CA ILE A 56 11.01 19.79 14.97
C ILE A 56 11.75 20.06 13.67
N ARG A 57 11.08 20.69 12.68
CA ARG A 57 11.66 20.96 11.35
C ARG A 57 10.84 21.94 10.52
N TYR A 58 11.47 22.48 9.49
CA TYR A 58 10.80 23.18 8.41
C TYR A 58 10.29 22.20 7.33
N GLU A 59 9.38 22.69 6.48
CA GLU A 59 9.03 22.03 5.23
C GLU A 59 10.22 21.95 4.25
N THR A 60 10.17 21.02 3.30
CA THR A 60 11.22 20.84 2.27
C THR A 60 11.08 21.80 1.09
N GLY A 61 12.12 21.88 0.28
CA GLY A 61 12.18 22.75 -0.92
C GLY A 61 12.55 24.18 -0.58
N ASP A 62 12.38 25.06 -1.55
CA ASP A 62 12.71 26.49 -1.43
C ASP A 62 11.73 27.22 -0.51
N ASN A 63 12.14 28.40 -0.03
CA ASN A 63 11.25 29.28 0.70
C ASN A 63 10.07 29.68 -0.18
N ARG A 64 8.90 29.80 0.42
CA ARG A 64 7.76 30.44 -0.21
C ARG A 64 7.99 31.94 -0.21
N LEU A 65 7.46 32.63 -1.21
CA LEU A 65 7.59 34.07 -1.33
C LEU A 65 6.21 34.70 -1.37
N LEU A 66 5.99 35.65 -0.48
CA LEU A 66 4.84 36.51 -0.50
C LEU A 66 5.26 37.82 -1.15
N HIS A 67 4.72 38.06 -2.33
CA HIS A 67 4.98 39.29 -3.09
C HIS A 67 4.04 40.39 -2.63
N GLY A 68 4.56 41.61 -2.53
CA GLY A 68 3.77 42.78 -2.17
C GLY A 68 2.91 43.23 -3.32
N ASP A 69 1.76 43.71 -2.98
CA ASP A 69 0.74 44.53 -3.62
C ASP A 69 -0.55 44.36 -2.80
N MET A 70 -0.36 44.16 -1.50
CA MET A 70 -1.50 44.05 -0.58
C MET A 70 -2.04 45.44 -0.31
N PRO A 71 -3.27 45.73 -0.74
CA PRO A 71 -3.88 47.00 -0.45
C PRO A 71 -4.01 47.22 1.04
N SER A 72 -3.62 48.37 1.56
CA SER A 72 -3.86 48.73 2.94
C SER A 72 -5.35 48.66 3.28
N HIS A 73 -5.65 48.32 4.52
CA HIS A 73 -7.03 48.17 5.04
C HIS A 73 -7.90 47.08 4.37
N ARG A 74 -7.28 46.04 3.81
CA ARG A 74 -7.97 44.85 3.29
C ARG A 74 -7.43 43.57 3.88
N VAL A 75 -8.28 42.58 3.97
CA VAL A 75 -7.89 41.22 4.28
C VAL A 75 -7.55 40.50 2.99
N THR A 76 -6.33 39.97 2.91
CA THR A 76 -5.92 39.08 1.80
C THR A 76 -5.87 37.66 2.30
N ILE A 77 -6.57 36.75 1.64
CA ILE A 77 -6.53 35.33 1.95
C ILE A 77 -5.53 34.68 1.01
N LEU A 78 -4.52 34.05 1.62
CA LEU A 78 -3.52 33.28 0.90
C LEU A 78 -3.77 31.79 1.16
N HIS A 79 -3.92 31.02 0.10
CA HIS A 79 -4.12 29.59 0.17
C HIS A 79 -2.91 28.86 -0.42
N ASP A 80 -2.06 28.31 0.43
CA ASP A 80 -0.78 27.72 0.06
C ASP A 80 -0.82 26.23 -0.27
N GLY A 81 -2.02 25.64 -0.28
CA GLY A 81 -2.19 24.20 -0.48
C GLY A 81 -1.62 23.40 0.66
N PHE A 82 -0.75 22.45 0.36
CA PHE A 82 -0.20 21.53 1.35
C PHE A 82 1.19 21.96 1.83
N ILE A 83 1.47 21.70 3.12
CA ILE A 83 2.81 21.76 3.67
C ILE A 83 3.68 20.66 3.04
N ARG A 84 4.90 21.00 2.62
CA ARG A 84 5.84 20.08 1.98
C ARG A 84 6.73 19.40 3.02
N LEU A 85 6.15 18.52 3.83
CA LEU A 85 6.94 17.78 4.80
C LEU A 85 7.81 16.75 4.08
N PRO A 86 9.08 16.56 4.58
CA PRO A 86 9.87 15.44 4.10
C PRO A 86 9.05 14.17 4.29
N ASN A 87 9.06 13.34 3.28
CA ASN A 87 8.41 12.05 3.37
C ASN A 87 9.23 11.16 4.32
N ASP A 88 9.03 11.34 5.64
CA ASP A 88 9.46 10.36 6.65
C ASP A 88 8.57 9.12 6.54
N GLY A 89 8.02 8.95 5.34
CA GLY A 89 7.16 7.87 5.00
C GLY A 89 7.79 6.54 5.36
N TRP A 90 6.94 5.61 5.61
CA TRP A 90 7.30 4.22 5.81
C TRP A 90 8.34 3.77 4.77
N LYS A 91 9.46 3.24 5.25
CA LYS A 91 10.51 2.66 4.42
C LYS A 91 10.51 1.15 4.63
N GLY A 92 10.41 0.42 3.55
CA GLY A 92 10.45 -1.02 3.59
C GLY A 92 10.77 -1.61 2.23
N ALA A 93 11.39 -2.79 2.24
CA ALA A 93 11.51 -3.64 1.08
C ALA A 93 10.34 -4.64 1.06
N GLY A 94 9.97 -5.08 -0.13
CA GLY A 94 8.95 -6.08 -0.34
C GLY A 94 9.21 -6.93 -1.57
N VAL A 95 8.35 -7.91 -1.80
CA VAL A 95 8.36 -8.72 -3.01
C VAL A 95 7.02 -8.59 -3.74
N ALA A 96 7.06 -8.59 -5.07
CA ALA A 96 5.90 -8.78 -5.92
C ALA A 96 5.97 -10.19 -6.52
N ILE A 97 4.92 -10.99 -6.33
CA ILE A 97 4.96 -12.39 -6.70
C ILE A 97 3.59 -12.92 -7.13
N PRO A 98 3.50 -13.72 -8.19
CA PRO A 98 2.27 -14.41 -8.53
C PRO A 98 2.02 -15.59 -7.60
N VAL A 99 0.77 -15.78 -7.17
CA VAL A 99 0.42 -16.89 -6.27
C VAL A 99 0.74 -18.24 -6.89
N PHE A 100 0.54 -18.43 -8.18
CA PHE A 100 0.82 -19.70 -8.86
C PHE A 100 2.28 -20.16 -8.74
N SER A 101 3.23 -19.28 -8.50
CA SER A 101 4.64 -19.61 -8.33
C SER A 101 5.02 -20.10 -6.93
N LEU A 102 4.13 -19.96 -5.95
CA LEU A 102 4.38 -20.29 -4.55
C LEU A 102 4.22 -21.80 -4.24
N ARG A 103 4.65 -22.67 -5.14
CA ARG A 103 4.50 -24.11 -4.96
C ARG A 103 5.22 -24.62 -3.72
N SER A 104 4.50 -25.38 -2.88
CA SER A 104 5.03 -26.10 -1.73
C SER A 104 4.75 -27.59 -1.84
N LYS A 105 5.25 -28.38 -0.90
CA LYS A 105 4.94 -29.82 -0.84
C LYS A 105 3.47 -30.12 -0.61
N LYS A 106 2.68 -29.13 -0.14
CA LYS A 106 1.24 -29.27 0.14
C LYS A 106 0.36 -28.76 -0.97
N SER A 107 0.92 -28.02 -1.93
CA SER A 107 0.20 -27.51 -3.08
C SER A 107 -0.17 -28.63 -4.06
N PHE A 108 -1.13 -28.39 -4.93
CA PHE A 108 -1.57 -29.36 -5.97
C PHE A 108 -1.06 -28.93 -7.35
N GLY A 109 0.26 -29.01 -7.57
CA GLY A 109 0.93 -28.69 -8.83
C GLY A 109 1.08 -27.20 -9.15
N VAL A 110 0.46 -26.32 -8.37
CA VAL A 110 0.47 -24.86 -8.52
C VAL A 110 0.49 -24.22 -7.15
N GLY A 111 1.02 -23.00 -7.02
CA GLY A 111 0.93 -22.25 -5.77
C GLY A 111 -0.51 -21.90 -5.42
N GLU A 112 -0.87 -22.00 -4.17
CA GLU A 112 -2.24 -21.87 -3.63
C GLU A 112 -2.32 -20.77 -2.58
N PHE A 113 -3.53 -20.33 -2.23
CA PHE A 113 -3.73 -19.35 -1.16
C PHE A 113 -3.11 -19.78 0.18
N ALA A 114 -3.11 -21.08 0.47
CA ALA A 114 -2.47 -21.63 1.67
C ALA A 114 -0.94 -21.37 1.69
N ASP A 115 -0.29 -21.31 0.54
CA ASP A 115 1.14 -21.07 0.41
C ASP A 115 1.54 -19.62 0.73
N ILE A 116 0.61 -18.69 0.66
CA ILE A 116 0.84 -17.29 1.07
C ILE A 116 1.24 -17.23 2.55
N LYS A 117 0.72 -18.12 3.39
CA LYS A 117 1.09 -18.18 4.82
C LYS A 117 2.59 -18.45 4.98
N LEU A 118 3.13 -19.40 4.20
CA LEU A 118 4.57 -19.71 4.21
C LEU A 118 5.41 -18.52 3.69
N LEU A 119 4.93 -17.83 2.67
CA LEU A 119 5.58 -16.62 2.16
C LEU A 119 5.61 -15.50 3.21
N VAL A 120 4.51 -15.31 3.96
CA VAL A 120 4.43 -14.31 5.04
C VAL A 120 5.43 -14.65 6.16
N ASP A 121 5.53 -15.93 6.55
CA ASP A 121 6.50 -16.35 7.57
C ASP A 121 7.93 -16.12 7.11
N TRP A 122 8.25 -16.44 5.87
CA TRP A 122 9.55 -16.14 5.27
C TRP A 122 9.82 -14.63 5.20
N ALA A 123 8.86 -13.83 4.75
CA ALA A 123 8.99 -12.38 4.69
C ALA A 123 9.26 -11.77 6.07
N LYS A 124 8.57 -12.26 7.10
CA LYS A 124 8.82 -11.86 8.49
C LYS A 124 10.24 -12.18 8.94
N GLN A 125 10.74 -13.38 8.65
CA GLN A 125 12.09 -13.82 9.01
C GLN A 125 13.17 -13.01 8.31
N THR A 126 12.94 -12.60 7.05
CA THR A 126 13.88 -11.80 6.24
C THR A 126 13.74 -10.30 6.44
N GLY A 127 12.80 -9.85 7.28
CA GLY A 127 12.58 -8.43 7.56
C GLY A 127 11.85 -7.66 6.45
N LEU A 128 11.27 -8.35 5.46
CA LEU A 128 10.42 -7.72 4.46
C LEU A 128 9.16 -7.13 5.10
N LYS A 129 8.71 -6.02 4.58
CA LYS A 129 7.59 -5.24 5.12
C LYS A 129 6.34 -5.25 4.23
N LEU A 130 6.49 -5.71 2.99
CA LEU A 130 5.43 -5.72 1.99
C LEU A 130 5.48 -6.99 1.16
N ILE A 131 4.33 -7.58 0.92
CA ILE A 131 4.10 -8.62 -0.09
C ILE A 131 3.03 -8.09 -1.03
N GLN A 132 3.35 -7.99 -2.30
CA GLN A 132 2.39 -7.71 -3.36
C GLN A 132 2.14 -8.99 -4.14
N ILE A 133 0.92 -9.48 -4.11
CA ILE A 133 0.50 -10.58 -5.00
C ILE A 133 -0.02 -10.01 -6.32
N LEU A 134 0.25 -10.71 -7.42
CA LEU A 134 -0.35 -10.40 -8.71
C LEU A 134 -1.85 -10.72 -8.69
N PRO A 135 -2.64 -10.27 -9.70
CA PRO A 135 -4.06 -10.53 -9.73
C PRO A 135 -4.40 -12.01 -9.55
N ILE A 136 -5.42 -12.28 -8.76
CA ILE A 136 -5.87 -13.61 -8.36
C ILE A 136 -7.30 -13.90 -8.80
N ASN A 137 -7.85 -12.99 -9.60
CA ASN A 137 -9.20 -13.08 -10.09
C ASN A 137 -9.34 -14.18 -11.17
N ASP A 138 -10.57 -14.61 -11.39
CA ASP A 138 -10.88 -15.65 -12.36
C ASP A 138 -10.59 -15.19 -13.81
N THR A 139 -9.83 -16.01 -14.52
CA THR A 139 -9.43 -15.79 -15.91
C THR A 139 -9.92 -16.93 -16.84
N ILE A 140 -10.74 -17.86 -16.33
CA ILE A 140 -11.17 -19.07 -17.07
C ILE A 140 -12.14 -18.69 -18.18
N ALA A 141 -11.66 -18.66 -19.43
CA ALA A 141 -12.46 -18.44 -20.62
C ALA A 141 -12.47 -19.65 -21.55
N THR A 142 -11.32 -20.31 -21.72
CA THR A 142 -11.12 -21.42 -22.67
C THR A 142 -10.79 -22.74 -21.96
N SER A 143 -10.47 -22.70 -20.68
CA SER A 143 -9.96 -23.81 -19.87
C SER A 143 -8.63 -24.39 -20.38
N THR A 144 -7.87 -23.60 -21.12
CA THR A 144 -6.54 -23.94 -21.63
C THR A 144 -5.47 -23.10 -20.93
N TRP A 145 -4.20 -23.41 -21.17
CA TRP A 145 -3.07 -22.65 -20.63
C TRP A 145 -3.11 -21.16 -21.00
N MET A 146 -3.84 -20.75 -22.04
CA MET A 146 -4.02 -19.34 -22.41
C MET A 146 -4.69 -18.53 -21.30
N ASP A 147 -5.49 -19.17 -20.46
CA ASP A 147 -6.16 -18.54 -19.33
C ASP A 147 -5.24 -18.33 -18.10
N SER A 148 -3.98 -18.79 -18.19
CA SER A 148 -3.02 -18.64 -17.07
C SER A 148 -2.52 -17.21 -16.86
N TYR A 149 -2.83 -16.28 -17.76
CA TYR A 149 -2.38 -14.89 -17.67
C TYR A 149 -3.21 -14.10 -16.65
N PRO A 150 -2.63 -13.72 -15.51
CA PRO A 150 -3.40 -13.19 -14.37
C PRO A 150 -4.05 -11.83 -14.61
N TYR A 151 -3.61 -11.10 -15.64
CA TYR A 151 -4.17 -9.79 -15.97
C TYR A 151 -5.37 -9.85 -16.92
N ALA A 152 -5.74 -11.03 -17.41
CA ALA A 152 -6.90 -11.24 -18.29
C ALA A 152 -8.16 -11.63 -17.51
N ALA A 153 -8.38 -11.02 -16.33
CA ALA A 153 -9.51 -11.34 -15.47
C ALA A 153 -10.86 -11.10 -16.19
N ILE A 154 -11.72 -12.12 -16.14
CA ILE A 154 -13.10 -12.04 -16.66
C ILE A 154 -14.09 -11.55 -15.61
N SER A 155 -13.68 -11.56 -14.34
CA SER A 155 -14.48 -11.07 -13.22
C SER A 155 -13.60 -10.28 -12.23
N ALA A 156 -14.11 -9.15 -11.78
CA ALA A 156 -13.47 -8.37 -10.71
C ALA A 156 -13.76 -8.93 -9.30
N PHE A 157 -14.73 -9.83 -9.16
CA PHE A 157 -15.21 -10.36 -7.89
C PHE A 157 -14.88 -11.83 -7.67
N ALA A 158 -14.92 -12.65 -8.71
CA ALA A 158 -14.62 -14.07 -8.60
C ALA A 158 -13.11 -14.29 -8.49
N LEU A 159 -12.70 -15.13 -7.54
CA LEU A 159 -11.33 -15.59 -7.43
C LEU A 159 -11.12 -16.84 -8.27
N HIS A 160 -9.93 -16.97 -8.83
CA HIS A 160 -9.59 -18.11 -9.68
C HIS A 160 -9.53 -19.41 -8.84
N PRO A 161 -10.33 -20.45 -9.15
CA PRO A 161 -10.42 -21.66 -8.34
C PRO A 161 -9.12 -22.47 -8.30
N ILE A 162 -8.20 -22.23 -9.23
CA ILE A 162 -6.89 -22.90 -9.26
C ILE A 162 -6.07 -22.65 -7.98
N TYR A 163 -6.31 -21.53 -7.26
CA TYR A 163 -5.59 -21.18 -6.04
C TYR A 163 -6.17 -21.79 -4.78
N ILE A 164 -7.29 -22.49 -4.87
CA ILE A 164 -7.94 -23.15 -3.71
C ILE A 164 -7.12 -24.36 -3.26
N ASN A 165 -6.82 -24.46 -1.98
CA ASN A 165 -6.22 -25.66 -1.40
C ASN A 165 -7.33 -26.71 -1.14
N LEU A 166 -7.30 -27.82 -1.88
CA LEU A 166 -8.32 -28.85 -1.79
C LEU A 166 -8.42 -29.48 -0.41
N ALA A 167 -7.28 -29.69 0.26
CA ALA A 167 -7.27 -30.31 1.58
C ALA A 167 -7.88 -29.42 2.66
N GLU A 168 -7.65 -28.10 2.59
CA GLU A 168 -8.24 -27.15 3.54
C GLU A 168 -9.77 -27.04 3.36
N VAL A 169 -10.26 -27.07 2.12
CA VAL A 169 -11.71 -26.98 1.82
C VAL A 169 -12.43 -28.29 2.14
N ALA A 170 -11.84 -29.43 1.81
CA ALA A 170 -12.42 -30.76 2.05
C ALA A 170 -12.62 -31.04 3.54
N GLY A 171 -11.76 -30.52 4.40
CA GLY A 171 -11.79 -30.79 5.83
C GLY A 171 -11.70 -32.29 6.15
N LYS A 172 -12.15 -32.66 7.35
CA LYS A 172 -12.07 -34.04 7.82
C LYS A 172 -13.07 -34.97 7.10
N LYS A 173 -14.20 -34.46 6.64
CA LYS A 173 -15.27 -35.23 6.00
C LYS A 173 -14.82 -35.98 4.73
N TYR A 174 -13.95 -35.36 3.96
CA TYR A 174 -13.48 -35.88 2.68
C TYR A 174 -11.99 -36.29 2.70
N GLY A 175 -11.45 -36.58 3.88
CA GLY A 175 -10.03 -36.92 4.05
C GLY A 175 -9.57 -38.09 3.15
N ASP A 176 -10.36 -39.13 3.04
CA ASP A 176 -10.04 -40.30 2.20
C ASP A 176 -9.94 -39.95 0.72
N LYS A 177 -10.79 -39.03 0.24
CA LYS A 177 -10.73 -38.55 -1.14
C LYS A 177 -9.44 -37.73 -1.40
N ILE A 178 -9.06 -36.89 -0.44
CA ILE A 178 -7.80 -36.14 -0.53
C ILE A 178 -6.61 -37.09 -0.49
N GLU A 179 -6.63 -38.12 0.35
CA GLU A 179 -5.57 -39.13 0.42
C GLU A 179 -5.37 -39.84 -0.92
N ALA A 180 -6.48 -40.20 -1.61
CA ALA A 180 -6.44 -40.82 -2.92
C ALA A 180 -5.76 -39.92 -3.99
N LEU A 181 -5.80 -38.59 -3.81
CA LEU A 181 -5.17 -37.62 -4.73
C LEU A 181 -3.67 -37.42 -4.47
N LYS A 182 -3.11 -37.88 -3.37
CA LYS A 182 -1.70 -37.63 -3.01
C LYS A 182 -0.69 -38.05 -4.07
N LYS A 183 -0.92 -39.19 -4.71
CA LYS A 183 -0.04 -39.68 -5.79
C LYS A 183 -0.03 -38.70 -6.98
N LYS A 184 -1.22 -38.21 -7.35
CA LYS A 184 -1.34 -37.23 -8.42
C LYS A 184 -0.75 -35.87 -8.04
N GLN A 185 -0.98 -35.45 -6.81
CA GLN A 185 -0.38 -34.23 -6.24
C GLN A 185 1.15 -34.28 -6.32
N ALA A 186 1.77 -35.39 -5.90
CA ALA A 186 3.22 -35.56 -5.99
C ALA A 186 3.71 -35.48 -7.43
N GLN A 187 3.06 -36.17 -8.36
CA GLN A 187 3.41 -36.12 -9.78
C GLN A 187 3.36 -34.70 -10.34
N LEU A 188 2.31 -33.93 -10.05
CA LEU A 188 2.18 -32.56 -10.52
C LEU A 188 3.19 -31.61 -9.87
N ASN A 189 3.54 -31.86 -8.61
CA ASN A 189 4.55 -31.06 -7.90
C ASN A 189 5.99 -31.32 -8.35
N GLU A 190 6.27 -32.48 -8.98
CA GLU A 190 7.58 -32.82 -9.55
C GLU A 190 7.83 -32.17 -10.90
N LEU A 191 6.78 -31.67 -11.58
CA LEU A 191 6.93 -30.98 -12.85
C LEU A 191 7.72 -29.68 -12.68
N THR A 192 8.59 -29.37 -13.63
CA THR A 192 9.35 -28.10 -13.66
C THR A 192 8.42 -26.89 -13.88
N GLU A 193 7.39 -27.08 -14.68
CA GLU A 193 6.38 -26.07 -15.02
C GLU A 193 5.02 -26.48 -14.47
N VAL A 194 4.12 -25.51 -14.36
CA VAL A 194 2.74 -25.77 -13.95
C VAL A 194 1.97 -26.34 -15.15
N ASP A 195 1.45 -27.54 -15.02
CA ASP A 195 0.47 -28.08 -15.96
C ASP A 195 -0.90 -27.47 -15.63
N TYR A 196 -1.15 -26.30 -16.20
CA TYR A 196 -2.35 -25.51 -15.91
C TYR A 196 -3.65 -26.28 -16.15
N GLU A 197 -3.74 -26.95 -17.32
CA GLU A 197 -4.97 -27.63 -17.74
C GLU A 197 -5.27 -28.83 -16.84
N GLU A 198 -4.25 -29.63 -16.54
CA GLU A 198 -4.41 -30.83 -15.70
C GLU A 198 -4.73 -30.42 -14.24
N VAL A 199 -4.04 -29.42 -13.70
CA VAL A 199 -4.33 -28.89 -12.36
C VAL A 199 -5.74 -28.34 -12.28
N LEU A 200 -6.15 -27.52 -13.23
CA LEU A 200 -7.49 -26.92 -13.26
C LEU A 200 -8.58 -28.00 -13.36
N ARG A 201 -8.42 -28.95 -14.27
CA ARG A 201 -9.35 -30.07 -14.44
C ARG A 201 -9.57 -30.86 -13.17
N PHE A 202 -8.50 -31.24 -12.48
CA PHE A 202 -8.57 -31.97 -11.21
C PHE A 202 -9.22 -31.14 -10.10
N LYS A 203 -8.83 -29.89 -9.98
CA LYS A 203 -9.39 -29.02 -8.91
C LYS A 203 -10.88 -28.77 -9.13
N LEU A 204 -11.30 -28.45 -10.34
CA LEU A 204 -12.72 -28.24 -10.61
C LEU A 204 -13.57 -29.49 -10.38
N ALA A 205 -13.08 -30.67 -10.82
CA ALA A 205 -13.77 -31.93 -10.55
C ALA A 205 -13.94 -32.19 -9.05
N MET A 206 -12.86 -32.00 -8.27
CA MET A 206 -12.92 -32.22 -6.83
C MET A 206 -13.76 -31.16 -6.12
N LEU A 207 -13.66 -29.88 -6.48
CA LEU A 207 -14.50 -28.83 -5.91
C LEU A 207 -15.98 -29.05 -6.16
N LYS A 208 -16.35 -29.59 -7.33
CA LYS A 208 -17.74 -29.98 -7.62
C LYS A 208 -18.21 -31.09 -6.68
N GLU A 209 -17.39 -32.14 -6.49
CA GLU A 209 -17.72 -33.22 -5.55
C GLU A 209 -17.82 -32.78 -4.08
N LEU A 210 -17.10 -31.72 -3.70
CA LEU A 210 -17.15 -31.18 -2.34
C LEU A 210 -18.38 -30.29 -2.12
N TYR A 211 -18.91 -29.71 -3.21
CA TYR A 211 -20.08 -28.82 -3.18
C TYR A 211 -21.41 -29.62 -3.14
N ASP A 212 -21.49 -30.76 -3.85
CA ASP A 212 -22.64 -31.65 -3.89
C ASP A 212 -22.73 -32.47 -2.57
#